data_5678afb8e6d6c2a6a389c86e58c64a35
#
_entry.id   5678afb8e6d6c2a6a389c86e58c64a35
#
_cell.length_a   1.000
_cell.length_b   1.000
_cell.length_c   1.000
_cell.angle_alpha   90.00
_cell.angle_beta   90.00
_cell.angle_gamma   90.00
#
_symmetry.space_group_name_H-M   'P 1'
#
loop_
_entity.id
_entity.type
_entity.pdbx_description
1 polymer ?
#
loop_
_entity_poly.entity_id
_entity_poly.type
_entity_poly.pdbx_seq_one_letter_code
_entity_poly.pdbx_strand_id
1 'polypeptide(L)'
;MTPADDESFAALLATLFDLFDKPLRPAVLAMYYDALAEYPLDVVADAVRGVCRDAQFFHTVPRPGDLRIRCGAPTVETLWEQLDRALADGYFAPPDATAPIIRALIRRLGGWKHITEHMDSETLRRRVQQIGPSLLASMGTPARPIPLPTLKAIA
;
A
#
# COMPACT_ATOMS: atom_id res chain seq x y z
N MET A 1 13.64 -1.90 1.50
CA MET A 1 14.76 -2.59 0.78
C MET A 1 16.01 -1.72 0.80
N THR A 2 17.17 -2.33 0.75
CA THR A 2 18.48 -1.68 0.66
C THR A 2 19.07 -1.88 -0.74
N PRO A 3 20.10 -1.12 -1.17
CA PRO A 3 20.77 -1.38 -2.47
C PRO A 3 21.33 -2.79 -2.62
N ALA A 4 21.65 -3.49 -1.53
CA ALA A 4 22.07 -4.88 -1.55
C ALA A 4 20.94 -5.86 -1.94
N ASP A 5 19.69 -5.43 -1.81
CA ASP A 5 18.51 -6.24 -2.13
C ASP A 5 18.10 -6.15 -3.61
N ASP A 6 18.67 -5.20 -4.38
CA ASP A 6 18.22 -4.87 -5.74
C ASP A 6 18.28 -6.07 -6.70
N GLU A 7 19.37 -6.85 -6.64
CA GLU A 7 19.55 -8.04 -7.48
C GLU A 7 18.55 -9.14 -7.10
N SER A 8 18.37 -9.36 -5.80
CA SER A 8 17.43 -10.36 -5.28
C SER A 8 15.99 -9.99 -5.57
N PHE A 9 15.66 -8.70 -5.50
CA PHE A 9 14.34 -8.18 -5.87
C PHE A 9 14.06 -8.36 -7.37
N ALA A 10 15.05 -8.05 -8.24
CA ALA A 10 14.91 -8.24 -9.68
C ALA A 10 14.71 -9.72 -10.02
N ALA A 11 15.47 -10.63 -9.40
CA ALA A 11 15.33 -12.07 -9.58
C ALA A 11 13.96 -12.58 -9.11
N LEU A 12 13.46 -12.08 -7.97
CA LEU A 12 12.13 -12.41 -7.43
C LEU A 12 11.03 -12.01 -8.41
N LEU A 13 11.08 -10.80 -8.96
CA LEU A 13 10.11 -10.33 -9.94
C LEU A 13 10.23 -11.04 -11.28
N ALA A 14 11.44 -11.36 -11.74
CA ALA A 14 11.63 -12.15 -12.96
C ALA A 14 10.93 -13.51 -12.82
N THR A 15 11.14 -14.19 -11.70
CA THR A 15 10.43 -15.45 -11.41
C THR A 15 8.91 -15.30 -11.39
N LEU A 16 8.39 -14.21 -10.80
CA LEU A 16 6.96 -13.93 -10.80
C LEU A 16 6.42 -13.76 -12.22
N PHE A 17 7.11 -12.96 -13.06
CA PHE A 17 6.67 -12.70 -14.42
C PHE A 17 6.76 -13.94 -15.31
N ASP A 18 7.77 -14.78 -15.12
CA ASP A 18 7.94 -16.06 -15.83
C ASP A 18 6.77 -17.03 -15.54
N LEU A 19 6.24 -17.04 -14.31
CA LEU A 19 5.05 -17.84 -13.97
C LEU A 19 3.81 -17.47 -14.81
N PHE A 20 3.77 -16.26 -15.33
CA PHE A 20 2.65 -15.77 -16.15
C PHE A 20 3.01 -15.67 -17.65
N ASP A 21 4.12 -16.26 -18.07
CA ASP A 21 4.63 -16.16 -19.44
C ASP A 21 4.73 -14.71 -19.96
N LYS A 22 5.14 -13.77 -19.10
CA LYS A 22 5.27 -12.36 -19.44
C LYS A 22 6.73 -11.89 -19.32
N PRO A 23 7.22 -11.11 -20.29
CA PRO A 23 8.56 -10.53 -20.19
C PRO A 23 8.60 -9.41 -19.15
N LEU A 24 9.55 -9.46 -18.22
CA LEU A 24 9.80 -8.36 -17.28
C LEU A 24 10.67 -7.28 -17.98
N ARG A 25 10.06 -6.17 -18.34
CA ARG A 25 10.74 -5.02 -18.95
C ARG A 25 11.40 -4.15 -17.87
N PRO A 26 12.56 -3.49 -18.14
CA PRO A 26 13.22 -2.61 -17.17
C PRO A 26 12.31 -1.52 -16.58
N ALA A 27 11.48 -0.89 -17.42
CA ALA A 27 10.53 0.12 -16.96
C ALA A 27 9.48 -0.45 -16.01
N VAL A 28 9.04 -1.69 -16.23
CA VAL A 28 8.08 -2.37 -15.35
C VAL A 28 8.76 -2.73 -14.03
N LEU A 29 10.00 -3.26 -14.07
CA LEU A 29 10.78 -3.54 -12.86
C LEU A 29 10.93 -2.27 -12.00
N ALA A 30 11.26 -1.13 -12.62
CA ALA A 30 11.35 0.15 -11.92
C ALA A 30 10.04 0.54 -11.21
N MET A 31 8.89 0.40 -11.89
CA MET A 31 7.57 0.68 -11.28
C MET A 31 7.29 -0.19 -10.06
N TYR A 32 7.64 -1.47 -10.10
CA TYR A 32 7.48 -2.36 -8.95
C TYR A 32 8.45 -1.99 -7.83
N TYR A 33 9.70 -1.64 -8.18
CA TYR A 33 10.68 -1.21 -7.21
C TYR A 33 10.21 0.06 -6.48
N ASP A 34 9.79 1.09 -7.21
CA ASP A 34 9.28 2.34 -6.63
C ASP A 34 8.09 2.09 -5.68
N ALA A 35 7.21 1.18 -6.06
CA ALA A 35 6.04 0.86 -5.25
C ALA A 35 6.35 0.05 -3.99
N LEU A 36 7.42 -0.75 -3.99
CA LEU A 36 7.72 -1.73 -2.95
C LEU A 36 9.00 -1.44 -2.15
N ALA A 37 9.78 -0.41 -2.53
CA ALA A 37 11.07 -0.07 -1.92
C ALA A 37 10.99 0.21 -0.40
N GLU A 38 9.83 0.67 0.08
CA GLU A 38 9.59 0.94 1.51
C GLU A 38 9.51 -0.33 2.37
N TYR A 39 9.25 -1.50 1.77
CA TYR A 39 9.12 -2.77 2.50
C TYR A 39 10.44 -3.53 2.52
N PRO A 40 10.72 -4.32 3.58
CA PRO A 40 11.82 -5.29 3.60
C PRO A 40 11.63 -6.36 2.50
N LEU A 41 12.73 -6.88 1.94
CA LEU A 41 12.67 -7.83 0.83
C LEU A 41 11.96 -9.14 1.19
N ASP A 42 12.11 -9.62 2.41
CA ASP A 42 11.43 -10.82 2.94
C ASP A 42 9.90 -10.65 2.95
N VAL A 43 9.41 -9.47 3.35
CA VAL A 43 7.97 -9.13 3.30
C VAL A 43 7.45 -9.12 1.86
N VAL A 44 8.22 -8.54 0.93
CA VAL A 44 7.87 -8.55 -0.50
C VAL A 44 7.87 -9.97 -1.06
N ALA A 45 8.84 -10.79 -0.68
CA ALA A 45 8.91 -12.19 -1.11
C ALA A 45 7.71 -13.00 -0.58
N ASP A 46 7.28 -12.75 0.65
CA ASP A 46 6.06 -13.38 1.21
C ASP A 46 4.80 -12.93 0.48
N ALA A 47 4.69 -11.65 0.13
CA ALA A 47 3.59 -11.12 -0.67
C ALA A 47 3.52 -11.79 -2.06
N VAL A 48 4.67 -11.94 -2.74
CA VAL A 48 4.77 -12.65 -4.03
C VAL A 48 4.37 -14.12 -3.88
N ARG A 49 4.87 -14.83 -2.88
CA ARG A 49 4.46 -16.22 -2.59
C ARG A 49 2.96 -16.35 -2.32
N GLY A 50 2.38 -15.36 -1.62
CA GLY A 50 0.95 -15.30 -1.36
C GLY A 50 0.12 -15.14 -2.64
N VAL A 51 0.57 -14.30 -3.57
CA VAL A 51 -0.08 -14.14 -4.89
C VAL A 51 -0.07 -15.44 -5.70
N CYS A 52 1.03 -16.17 -5.71
CA CYS A 52 1.14 -17.44 -6.44
C CYS A 52 0.15 -18.51 -5.94
N ARG A 53 -0.40 -18.35 -4.74
CA ARG A 53 -1.39 -19.27 -4.14
C ARG A 53 -2.83 -18.78 -4.29
N ASP A 54 -3.03 -17.55 -4.78
CA ASP A 54 -4.33 -16.89 -4.85
C ASP A 54 -4.96 -17.07 -6.23
N ALA A 55 -6.10 -17.74 -6.27
CA ALA A 55 -6.83 -18.03 -7.51
C ALA A 55 -7.23 -16.76 -8.30
N GLN A 56 -7.36 -15.61 -7.65
CA GLN A 56 -7.70 -14.36 -8.35
C GLN A 56 -6.61 -13.91 -9.34
N PHE A 57 -5.35 -14.36 -9.16
CA PHE A 57 -4.23 -14.02 -10.05
C PHE A 57 -3.88 -15.12 -11.04
N PHE A 58 -4.76 -16.12 -11.22
CA PHE A 58 -4.46 -17.29 -12.04
C PHE A 58 -4.06 -16.98 -13.49
N HIS A 59 -4.54 -15.86 -14.05
CA HIS A 59 -4.27 -15.45 -15.43
C HIS A 59 -3.68 -14.05 -15.57
N THR A 60 -3.41 -13.36 -14.47
CA THR A 60 -3.01 -11.94 -14.51
C THR A 60 -1.86 -11.68 -13.57
N VAL A 61 -0.78 -11.08 -14.10
CA VAL A 61 0.33 -10.60 -13.27
C VAL A 61 -0.23 -9.60 -12.24
N PRO A 62 0.02 -9.79 -10.94
CA PRO A 62 -0.43 -8.86 -9.90
C PRO A 62 0.18 -7.49 -10.13
N ARG A 63 -0.61 -6.45 -9.97
CA ARG A 63 -0.12 -5.06 -10.07
C ARG A 63 0.74 -4.71 -8.85
N PRO A 64 1.62 -3.69 -8.95
CA PRO A 64 2.39 -3.21 -7.79
C PRO A 64 1.51 -2.91 -6.57
N GLY A 65 0.32 -2.34 -6.80
CA GLY A 65 -0.66 -2.08 -5.74
C GLY A 65 -1.17 -3.32 -5.03
N ASP A 66 -1.37 -4.43 -5.74
CA ASP A 66 -1.82 -5.69 -5.17
C ASP A 66 -0.76 -6.27 -4.23
N LEU A 67 0.52 -6.18 -4.61
CA LEU A 67 1.64 -6.57 -3.75
C LEU A 67 1.78 -5.64 -2.54
N ARG A 68 1.62 -4.33 -2.72
CA ARG A 68 1.64 -3.39 -1.59
C ARG A 68 0.61 -3.72 -0.52
N ILE A 69 -0.62 -4.03 -0.93
CA ILE A 69 -1.70 -4.43 -0.01
C ILE A 69 -1.26 -5.66 0.79
N ARG A 70 -0.66 -6.64 0.12
CA ARG A 70 -0.16 -7.87 0.77
C ARG A 70 1.06 -7.63 1.66
N CYS A 71 1.85 -6.60 1.38
CA CYS A 71 2.92 -6.13 2.27
C CYS A 71 2.40 -5.35 3.49
N GLY A 72 1.09 -5.21 3.65
CA GLY A 72 0.47 -4.50 4.76
C GLY A 72 0.26 -3.00 4.52
N ALA A 73 0.29 -2.55 3.25
CA ALA A 73 -0.08 -1.16 2.95
C ALA A 73 -1.49 -0.86 3.44
N PRO A 74 -1.72 0.30 4.06
CA PRO A 74 -3.06 0.68 4.48
C PRO A 74 -3.98 0.82 3.28
N THR A 75 -5.19 0.28 3.40
CA THR A 75 -6.28 0.40 2.44
C THR A 75 -7.34 1.37 2.94
N VAL A 76 -8.28 1.74 2.09
CA VAL A 76 -9.43 2.56 2.52
C VAL A 76 -10.24 1.84 3.60
N GLU A 77 -10.35 0.51 3.51
CA GLU A 77 -11.06 -0.27 4.53
C GLU A 77 -10.32 -0.27 5.87
N THR A 78 -8.99 -0.44 5.85
CA THR A 78 -8.20 -0.33 7.10
C THR A 78 -8.24 1.08 7.70
N LEU A 79 -8.34 2.13 6.88
CA LEU A 79 -8.57 3.50 7.37
C LEU A 79 -9.93 3.62 8.06
N TRP A 80 -10.97 3.03 7.47
CA TRP A 80 -12.29 3.01 8.06
C TRP A 80 -12.29 2.28 9.41
N GLU A 81 -11.77 1.06 9.46
CA GLU A 81 -11.69 0.24 10.69
C GLU A 81 -10.94 0.96 11.82
N GLN A 82 -9.84 1.63 11.49
CA GLN A 82 -9.07 2.40 12.48
C GLN A 82 -9.82 3.65 12.95
N LEU A 83 -10.53 4.34 12.05
CA LEU A 83 -11.35 5.49 12.42
C LEU A 83 -12.53 5.06 13.28
N ASP A 84 -13.24 3.99 12.91
CA ASP A 84 -14.37 3.45 13.63
C ASP A 84 -13.98 3.02 15.06
N ARG A 85 -12.83 2.35 15.20
CA ARG A 85 -12.27 2.00 16.51
C ARG A 85 -11.94 3.25 17.32
N ALA A 86 -11.31 4.26 16.71
CA ALA A 86 -11.00 5.51 17.41
C ALA A 86 -12.27 6.24 17.88
N LEU A 87 -13.38 6.17 17.12
CA LEU A 87 -14.68 6.72 17.52
C LEU A 87 -15.31 5.96 18.67
N ALA A 88 -15.15 4.64 18.70
CA ALA A 88 -15.63 3.82 19.82
C ALA A 88 -14.87 4.08 21.13
N ASP A 89 -13.55 4.33 21.02
CA ASP A 89 -12.65 4.54 22.17
C ASP A 89 -12.65 5.98 22.70
N GLY A 90 -13.03 6.97 21.88
CA GLY A 90 -12.89 8.39 22.24
C GLY A 90 -14.02 9.28 21.76
N TYR A 91 -15.06 9.49 22.56
CA TYR A 91 -16.18 10.34 22.17
C TYR A 91 -15.85 11.84 22.07
N PHE A 92 -15.04 12.38 22.99
CA PHE A 92 -14.75 13.83 23.06
C PHE A 92 -13.50 14.27 22.30
N ALA A 93 -12.54 13.38 22.13
CA ALA A 93 -11.30 13.64 21.40
C ALA A 93 -10.74 12.34 20.82
N PRO A 94 -10.00 12.41 19.71
CA PRO A 94 -9.32 11.21 19.20
C PRO A 94 -8.31 10.70 20.24
N PRO A 95 -8.21 9.38 20.44
CA PRO A 95 -7.22 8.80 21.35
C PRO A 95 -5.80 9.27 21.02
N ASP A 96 -4.95 9.45 22.02
CA ASP A 96 -3.55 9.89 21.83
C ASP A 96 -2.74 8.97 20.93
N ALA A 97 -3.04 7.66 20.99
CA ALA A 97 -2.41 6.63 20.15
C ALA A 97 -2.90 6.62 18.70
N THR A 98 -3.78 7.54 18.30
CA THR A 98 -4.31 7.58 16.93
C THR A 98 -3.21 7.78 15.89
N ALA A 99 -3.13 6.87 14.92
CA ALA A 99 -2.11 6.89 13.88
C ALA A 99 -2.11 8.22 13.08
N PRO A 100 -0.95 8.71 12.65
CA PRO A 100 -0.83 10.00 11.93
C PRO A 100 -1.74 10.10 10.69
N ILE A 101 -1.93 8.98 9.97
CA ILE A 101 -2.81 8.92 8.80
C ILE A 101 -4.27 9.14 9.20
N ILE A 102 -4.71 8.58 10.30
CA ILE A 102 -6.08 8.75 10.82
C ILE A 102 -6.28 10.19 11.31
N ARG A 103 -5.28 10.81 11.94
CA ARG A 103 -5.34 12.24 12.29
C ARG A 103 -5.45 13.13 11.05
N ALA A 104 -4.76 12.78 9.96
CA ALA A 104 -4.88 13.49 8.69
C ALA A 104 -6.27 13.30 8.05
N LEU A 105 -6.82 12.09 8.13
CA LEU A 105 -8.17 11.77 7.68
C LEU A 105 -9.21 12.58 8.47
N ILE A 106 -9.14 12.58 9.79
CA ILE A 106 -10.02 13.36 10.68
C ILE A 106 -10.01 14.84 10.30
N ARG A 107 -8.82 15.43 10.08
CA ARG A 107 -8.72 16.84 9.66
C ARG A 107 -9.39 17.10 8.32
N ARG A 108 -9.26 16.19 7.34
CA ARG A 108 -9.93 16.33 6.02
C ARG A 108 -11.44 16.14 6.10
N LEU A 109 -11.93 15.41 7.09
CA LEU A 109 -13.36 15.22 7.36
C LEU A 109 -14.01 16.39 8.12
N GLY A 110 -13.25 17.43 8.47
CA GLY A 110 -13.76 18.60 9.19
C GLY A 110 -13.46 18.61 10.70
N GLY A 111 -12.66 17.68 11.16
CA GLY A 111 -12.25 17.56 12.57
C GLY A 111 -13.12 16.63 13.40
N TRP A 112 -12.62 16.27 14.58
CA TRP A 112 -13.25 15.29 15.46
C TRP A 112 -14.67 15.66 15.85
N LYS A 113 -14.85 16.89 16.33
CA LYS A 113 -16.17 17.39 16.75
C LYS A 113 -17.19 17.33 15.63
N HIS A 114 -16.81 17.71 14.41
CA HIS A 114 -17.70 17.64 13.25
C HIS A 114 -18.14 16.20 12.92
N ILE A 115 -17.21 15.25 13.02
CA ILE A 115 -17.50 13.83 12.78
C ILE A 115 -18.48 13.30 13.82
N THR A 116 -18.22 13.56 15.12
CA THR A 116 -19.01 13.00 16.21
C THR A 116 -20.39 13.64 16.38
N GLU A 117 -20.53 14.92 16.06
CA GLU A 117 -21.78 15.65 16.28
C GLU A 117 -22.67 15.75 15.04
N HIS A 118 -22.10 15.66 13.81
CA HIS A 118 -22.81 16.01 12.58
C HIS A 118 -22.81 14.93 11.51
N MET A 119 -22.09 13.81 11.72
CA MET A 119 -22.03 12.73 10.75
C MET A 119 -22.59 11.42 11.34
N ASP A 120 -23.52 10.82 10.62
CA ASP A 120 -23.89 9.41 10.84
C ASP A 120 -22.85 8.47 10.25
N SER A 121 -22.83 7.22 10.69
CA SER A 121 -21.85 6.22 10.30
C SER A 121 -21.83 5.96 8.78
N GLU A 122 -22.98 5.99 8.11
CA GLU A 122 -23.07 5.75 6.67
C GLU A 122 -22.45 6.90 5.86
N THR A 123 -22.81 8.13 6.21
CA THR A 123 -22.26 9.36 5.60
C THR A 123 -20.75 9.42 5.82
N LEU A 124 -20.28 9.11 7.01
CA LEU A 124 -18.88 9.09 7.36
C LEU A 124 -18.11 8.05 6.53
N ARG A 125 -18.63 6.82 6.44
CA ARG A 125 -18.02 5.74 5.64
C ARG A 125 -17.92 6.13 4.17
N ARG A 126 -18.97 6.71 3.60
CA ARG A 126 -18.98 7.22 2.22
C ARG A 126 -17.92 8.31 2.01
N ARG A 127 -17.76 9.23 2.95
CA ARG A 127 -16.73 10.27 2.93
C ARG A 127 -15.32 9.68 3.00
N VAL A 128 -15.10 8.69 3.87
CA VAL A 128 -13.82 7.98 3.94
C VAL A 128 -13.49 7.29 2.62
N GLN A 129 -14.47 6.67 1.97
CA GLN A 129 -14.29 6.05 0.64
C GLN A 129 -13.92 7.08 -0.44
N GLN A 130 -14.46 8.30 -0.37
CA GLN A 130 -14.13 9.38 -1.31
C GLN A 130 -12.73 9.97 -1.10
N ILE A 131 -12.36 10.21 0.15
CA ILE A 131 -11.12 10.92 0.53
C ILE A 131 -9.94 9.96 0.66
N GLY A 132 -10.19 8.73 1.11
CA GLY A 132 -9.18 7.73 1.44
C GLY A 132 -8.17 7.48 0.33
N PRO A 133 -8.57 7.23 -0.93
CA PRO A 133 -7.61 6.97 -2.00
C PRO A 133 -6.62 8.11 -2.21
N SER A 134 -7.07 9.37 -2.18
CA SER A 134 -6.20 10.54 -2.33
C SER A 134 -5.28 10.76 -1.13
N LEU A 135 -5.74 10.40 0.06
CA LEU A 135 -4.94 10.48 1.28
C LEU A 135 -3.82 9.42 1.25
N LEU A 136 -4.16 8.18 0.91
CA LEU A 136 -3.19 7.09 0.77
C LEU A 136 -2.14 7.40 -0.31
N ALA A 137 -2.55 7.93 -1.45
CA ALA A 137 -1.65 8.35 -2.52
C ALA A 137 -0.67 9.44 -2.06
N SER A 138 -1.13 10.40 -1.24
CA SER A 138 -0.28 11.50 -0.75
C SER A 138 0.79 11.07 0.26
N MET A 139 0.60 9.92 0.92
CA MET A 139 1.54 9.37 1.91
C MET A 139 2.54 8.39 1.30
N GLY A 140 2.26 7.85 0.12
CA GLY A 140 3.09 6.84 -0.56
C GLY A 140 4.16 7.41 -1.49
N THR A 141 4.53 8.69 -1.39
CA THR A 141 5.59 9.25 -2.23
C THR A 141 6.91 9.28 -1.46
N PRO A 142 7.82 8.32 -1.65
CA PRO A 142 9.19 8.45 -1.16
C PRO A 142 9.89 9.54 -1.98
N ALA A 143 10.42 10.54 -1.30
CA ALA A 143 11.16 11.64 -1.90
C ALA A 143 12.61 11.21 -2.25
N ARG A 144 12.82 10.10 -2.94
CA ARG A 144 14.18 9.70 -3.31
C ARG A 144 14.22 9.18 -4.76
N PRO A 145 15.00 9.82 -5.65
CA PRO A 145 15.33 9.22 -6.93
C PRO A 145 16.23 8.00 -6.68
N ILE A 146 15.73 6.83 -7.03
CA ILE A 146 16.43 5.57 -6.87
C ILE A 146 17.23 5.31 -8.17
N PRO A 147 18.55 5.04 -8.09
CA PRO A 147 19.30 4.61 -9.25
C PRO A 147 18.74 3.29 -9.77
N LEU A 148 18.33 3.25 -11.04
CA LEU A 148 17.87 2.04 -11.69
C LEU A 148 18.96 0.97 -11.62
N PRO A 149 18.67 -0.25 -11.13
CA PRO A 149 19.63 -1.35 -11.21
C PRO A 149 19.98 -1.61 -12.67
N THR A 150 21.27 -1.68 -12.98
CA THR A 150 21.74 -2.04 -14.31
C THR A 150 21.48 -3.52 -14.50
N LEU A 151 20.39 -3.86 -15.20
CA LEU A 151 20.14 -5.23 -15.63
C LEU A 151 21.29 -5.65 -16.56
N LYS A 152 22.34 -6.28 -16.01
CA LYS A 152 23.22 -7.10 -16.83
C LYS A 152 22.34 -8.21 -17.39
N ALA A 153 22.28 -8.27 -18.72
CA ALA A 153 21.53 -9.28 -19.42
C ALA A 153 21.86 -10.65 -18.82
N ILE A 154 20.86 -11.28 -18.24
CA ILE A 154 20.92 -12.69 -17.88
C ILE A 154 20.79 -13.40 -19.23
N ALA A 155 21.93 -13.79 -19.76
CA ALA A 155 22.02 -14.61 -20.95
C ALA A 155 21.79 -16.07 -20.57
#